data_2c806dac6ddf100cce18c6f1451df2a8
#
_entry.id   2c806dac6ddf100cce18c6f1451df2a8
#
_cell.length_a   1.000
_cell.length_b   1.000
_cell.length_c   1.000
_cell.angle_alpha   90.00
_cell.angle_beta   90.00
_cell.angle_gamma   90.00
#
_symmetry.space_group_name_H-M   'P 1'
#
loop_
_entity.id
_entity.type
_entity.pdbx_description
1 polymer ?
#
loop_
_entity_poly.entity_id
_entity_poly.type
_entity_poly.pdbx_seq_one_letter_code
_entity_poly.pdbx_strand_id
1 'polypeptide(L)'
;MRRAGILLDVRSVAHGGQPGDLRRACIAWVNTLAGSGLSLWQILPLNPVDGVGSPYASRAANAIDPSLHPELAGDITVTASEVTAALESQPWLRRFAVFEALREVHGAPWTVWPLAIRNAGLNLDVTVDETRLRHHAAVQVALGRAWQAVQAAAAEAQVLIVGDMPLYVAEDSVDVWSAPHLFELDERGRAQQRAGVPPDIFSDTGQLWGNPVYAWAAHVEEGFAWWHQRVARLAELVDVVRLDHFIGIVRAWSIPGDAPDARTGEWIDVPGASLLSALDDIDVAFIAEDLGLVTPAVKQLRNERHLLGMAIHQFGFGGDAYAPHTPSLTPEDVVAYPGTHDNDTVLGWWTDADETTQQRAVTAGVEPSAPVRSLLQMGLACPARWYIAPLQDVLGLGAEARMNVPSTVGPHNWSWRANDDHMSREAIAWFGEVAKAHGRR
;
A
#
# COMPACT_ATOMS: atom_id res chain seq x y z
N MET A 1 -23.27 2.76 -1.67
CA MET A 1 -23.38 1.82 -2.81
C MET A 1 -22.49 0.63 -2.53
N ARG A 2 -22.95 -0.62 -2.76
CA ARG A 2 -22.13 -1.82 -2.60
C ARG A 2 -21.30 -2.03 -3.87
N ARG A 3 -20.00 -2.27 -3.71
CA ARG A 3 -19.04 -2.43 -4.83
C ARG A 3 -18.28 -3.75 -4.70
N ALA A 4 -17.79 -4.24 -5.83
CA ALA A 4 -16.82 -5.33 -5.88
C ALA A 4 -15.63 -4.95 -6.79
N GLY A 5 -14.48 -5.56 -6.51
CA GLY A 5 -13.28 -5.31 -7.28
C GLY A 5 -12.17 -6.32 -7.06
N ILE A 6 -11.04 -6.06 -7.68
CA ILE A 6 -9.87 -6.92 -7.64
C ILE A 6 -8.66 -6.15 -7.12
N LEU A 7 -7.88 -6.80 -6.23
CA LEU A 7 -6.55 -6.36 -5.85
C LEU A 7 -5.54 -6.95 -6.83
N LEU A 8 -4.82 -6.07 -7.53
CA LEU A 8 -3.73 -6.42 -8.42
C LEU A 8 -2.70 -5.30 -8.43
N ASP A 9 -1.48 -5.59 -8.00
CA ASP A 9 -0.38 -4.62 -8.08
C ASP A 9 -0.10 -4.21 -9.53
N VAL A 10 0.17 -2.94 -9.74
CA VAL A 10 0.54 -2.39 -11.07
C VAL A 10 1.73 -3.14 -11.67
N ARG A 11 2.72 -3.50 -10.83
CA ARG A 11 3.90 -4.28 -11.24
C ARG A 11 3.56 -5.71 -11.67
N SER A 12 2.39 -6.20 -11.26
CA SER A 12 1.92 -7.57 -11.56
C SER A 12 1.02 -7.64 -12.80
N VAL A 13 0.65 -6.52 -13.40
CA VAL A 13 -0.15 -6.52 -14.63
C VAL A 13 0.67 -7.09 -15.79
N ALA A 14 0.15 -8.11 -16.47
CA ALA A 14 0.82 -8.74 -17.62
C ALA A 14 0.97 -7.74 -18.78
N HIS A 15 2.17 -7.66 -19.37
CA HIS A 15 2.47 -6.76 -20.49
C HIS A 15 3.65 -7.28 -21.33
N GLY A 16 3.83 -6.72 -22.56
CA GLY A 16 4.84 -7.17 -23.51
C GLY A 16 6.27 -6.70 -23.25
N GLY A 17 6.50 -5.86 -22.22
CA GLY A 17 7.84 -5.38 -21.83
C GLY A 17 8.42 -4.28 -22.75
N GLN A 18 7.65 -3.76 -23.73
CA GLN A 18 8.08 -2.64 -24.54
C GLN A 18 7.69 -1.29 -23.91
N PRO A 19 8.33 -0.17 -24.27
CA PRO A 19 7.97 1.14 -23.77
C PRO A 19 6.47 1.46 -23.90
N GLY A 20 5.83 1.80 -22.79
CA GLY A 20 4.40 2.10 -22.68
C GLY A 20 3.46 0.89 -22.67
N ASP A 21 3.96 -0.34 -22.76
CA ASP A 21 3.13 -1.56 -22.73
C ASP A 21 2.39 -1.71 -21.43
N LEU A 22 3.04 -1.46 -20.29
CA LEU A 22 2.40 -1.54 -18.96
C LEU A 22 1.24 -0.54 -18.85
N ARG A 23 1.39 0.69 -19.37
CA ARG A 23 0.29 1.66 -19.40
C ARG A 23 -0.89 1.14 -20.21
N ARG A 24 -0.64 0.61 -21.40
CA ARG A 24 -1.68 0.02 -22.27
C ARG A 24 -2.36 -1.18 -21.59
N ALA A 25 -1.58 -2.02 -20.92
CA ALA A 25 -2.09 -3.16 -20.17
C ALA A 25 -2.95 -2.73 -18.96
N CYS A 26 -2.54 -1.70 -18.21
CA CYS A 26 -3.35 -1.13 -17.12
C CYS A 26 -4.68 -0.56 -17.63
N ILE A 27 -4.69 0.15 -18.78
CA ILE A 27 -5.91 0.65 -19.40
C ILE A 27 -6.81 -0.52 -19.86
N ALA A 28 -6.23 -1.55 -20.48
CA ALA A 28 -6.96 -2.77 -20.86
C ALA A 28 -7.54 -3.50 -19.65
N TRP A 29 -6.80 -3.55 -18.54
CA TRP A 29 -7.23 -4.11 -17.26
C TRP A 29 -8.46 -3.37 -16.71
N VAL A 30 -8.42 -2.04 -16.65
CA VAL A 30 -9.56 -1.21 -16.25
C VAL A 30 -10.81 -1.54 -17.07
N ASN A 31 -10.66 -1.63 -18.40
CA ASN A 31 -11.76 -2.01 -19.28
C ASN A 31 -12.28 -3.44 -19.06
N THR A 32 -11.40 -4.36 -18.67
CA THR A 32 -11.77 -5.74 -18.30
C THR A 32 -12.60 -5.76 -17.02
N LEU A 33 -12.21 -4.99 -16.01
CA LEU A 33 -12.97 -4.85 -14.76
C LEU A 33 -14.37 -4.28 -15.04
N ALA A 34 -14.44 -3.15 -15.74
CA ALA A 34 -15.72 -2.49 -16.09
C ALA A 34 -16.63 -3.40 -16.92
N GLY A 35 -16.06 -4.07 -17.93
CA GLY A 35 -16.79 -5.02 -18.78
C GLY A 35 -17.30 -6.25 -18.04
N SER A 36 -16.69 -6.58 -16.89
CA SER A 36 -17.14 -7.63 -15.98
C SER A 36 -18.09 -7.12 -14.88
N GLY A 37 -18.44 -5.82 -14.88
CA GLY A 37 -19.32 -5.23 -13.88
C GLY A 37 -18.65 -4.92 -12.53
N LEU A 38 -17.33 -4.91 -12.49
CA LEU A 38 -16.53 -4.58 -11.32
C LEU A 38 -16.14 -3.10 -11.34
N SER A 39 -16.09 -2.44 -10.18
CA SER A 39 -15.88 -1.00 -10.09
C SER A 39 -14.78 -0.58 -9.10
N LEU A 40 -13.95 -1.52 -8.64
CA LEU A 40 -12.79 -1.24 -7.80
C LEU A 40 -11.55 -1.96 -8.36
N TRP A 41 -10.46 -1.21 -8.46
CA TRP A 41 -9.12 -1.76 -8.64
C TRP A 41 -8.25 -1.33 -7.47
N GLN A 42 -7.93 -2.25 -6.58
CA GLN A 42 -6.96 -1.98 -5.53
C GLN A 42 -5.55 -2.30 -6.01
N ILE A 43 -4.64 -1.36 -5.80
CA ILE A 43 -3.21 -1.47 -6.11
C ILE A 43 -2.39 -1.44 -4.83
N LEU A 44 -1.17 -1.94 -4.89
CA LEU A 44 -0.16 -1.74 -3.86
C LEU A 44 0.51 -0.36 -4.02
N PRO A 45 1.31 0.11 -3.04
CA PRO A 45 1.92 1.43 -3.13
C PRO A 45 2.71 1.62 -4.42
N LEU A 46 2.47 2.74 -5.12
CA LEU A 46 3.20 3.12 -6.34
C LEU A 46 4.62 3.60 -6.06
N ASN A 47 4.99 3.73 -4.80
CA ASN A 47 6.26 4.28 -4.35
C ASN A 47 7.46 3.42 -4.75
N PRO A 48 8.68 4.01 -4.81
CA PRO A 48 9.91 3.26 -5.02
C PRO A 48 10.08 2.15 -4.00
N VAL A 49 10.33 0.94 -4.51
CA VAL A 49 10.56 -0.23 -3.65
C VAL A 49 11.96 -0.19 -3.02
N ASP A 50 12.13 -0.92 -1.92
CA ASP A 50 13.42 -1.11 -1.28
C ASP A 50 14.31 -2.15 -2.03
N GLY A 51 15.47 -2.49 -1.44
CA GLY A 51 16.40 -3.45 -2.02
C GLY A 51 15.90 -4.90 -2.10
N VAL A 52 14.77 -5.21 -1.45
CA VAL A 52 14.11 -6.54 -1.47
C VAL A 52 12.78 -6.53 -2.22
N GLY A 53 12.42 -5.39 -2.82
CA GLY A 53 11.22 -5.24 -3.63
C GLY A 53 9.96 -4.85 -2.86
N SER A 54 10.06 -4.55 -1.55
CA SER A 54 8.90 -4.13 -0.76
C SER A 54 8.49 -2.68 -1.08
N PRO A 55 7.23 -2.43 -1.42
CA PRO A 55 6.73 -1.08 -1.60
C PRO A 55 6.41 -0.37 -0.26
N TYR A 56 6.46 -1.09 0.87
CA TYR A 56 6.13 -0.56 2.20
C TYR A 56 7.33 0.04 2.94
N ALA A 57 8.55 -0.18 2.46
CA ALA A 57 9.76 0.46 2.96
C ALA A 57 10.31 1.45 1.91
N SER A 58 9.47 2.39 1.48
CA SER A 58 9.80 3.29 0.38
C SER A 58 10.83 4.35 0.78
N ARG A 59 11.76 4.61 -0.18
CA ARG A 59 12.73 5.71 -0.07
C ARG A 59 12.20 7.08 -0.49
N ALA A 60 10.93 7.15 -0.96
CA ALA A 60 10.30 8.41 -1.36
C ALA A 60 8.77 8.29 -1.31
N ALA A 61 8.15 8.92 -0.32
CA ALA A 61 6.70 8.82 -0.10
C ALA A 61 5.84 9.47 -1.22
N ASN A 62 6.39 10.42 -1.95
CA ASN A 62 5.67 11.21 -2.96
C ASN A 62 5.98 10.82 -4.41
N ALA A 63 6.99 9.99 -4.64
CA ALA A 63 7.41 9.60 -5.98
C ALA A 63 6.72 8.31 -6.45
N ILE A 64 6.48 8.20 -7.75
CA ILE A 64 6.18 6.93 -8.40
C ILE A 64 7.50 6.19 -8.60
N ASP A 65 7.48 4.88 -8.46
CA ASP A 65 8.67 4.03 -8.60
C ASP A 65 9.34 4.23 -9.96
N PRO A 66 10.60 4.77 -10.00
CA PRO A 66 11.30 4.98 -11.25
C PRO A 66 11.54 3.70 -12.06
N SER A 67 11.55 2.53 -11.41
CA SER A 67 11.71 1.25 -12.11
C SER A 67 10.57 0.95 -13.08
N LEU A 68 9.38 1.54 -12.87
CA LEU A 68 8.25 1.43 -13.78
C LEU A 68 8.41 2.28 -15.05
N HIS A 69 9.36 3.24 -15.09
CA HIS A 69 9.46 4.20 -16.18
C HIS A 69 9.57 3.57 -17.56
N PRO A 70 10.46 2.58 -17.82
CA PRO A 70 10.63 2.04 -19.17
C PRO A 70 9.31 1.49 -19.75
N GLU A 71 8.57 0.74 -18.96
CA GLU A 71 7.39 0.01 -19.41
C GLU A 71 6.09 0.82 -19.29
N LEU A 72 6.01 1.71 -18.29
CA LEU A 72 4.83 2.55 -18.08
C LEU A 72 4.86 3.82 -18.94
N ALA A 73 6.01 4.48 -19.06
CA ALA A 73 6.17 5.82 -19.59
C ALA A 73 7.32 6.00 -20.61
N GLY A 74 8.04 4.96 -20.97
CA GLY A 74 9.25 5.07 -21.82
C GLY A 74 9.00 5.60 -23.24
N ASP A 75 7.75 5.64 -23.70
CA ASP A 75 7.32 6.24 -24.97
C ASP A 75 6.85 7.72 -24.81
N ILE A 76 6.87 8.27 -23.60
CA ILE A 76 6.46 9.65 -23.31
C ILE A 76 7.67 10.59 -23.35
N THR A 77 7.63 11.54 -24.29
CA THR A 77 8.65 12.60 -24.36
C THR A 77 8.30 13.74 -23.40
N VAL A 78 9.29 14.18 -22.61
CA VAL A 78 9.20 15.33 -21.71
C VAL A 78 10.20 16.40 -22.15
N THR A 79 9.74 17.63 -22.33
CA THR A 79 10.59 18.76 -22.73
C THR A 79 11.31 19.39 -21.54
N ALA A 80 12.42 20.08 -21.80
CA ALA A 80 13.18 20.78 -20.75
C ALA A 80 12.34 21.87 -20.06
N SER A 81 11.42 22.53 -20.75
CA SER A 81 10.52 23.54 -20.17
C SER A 81 9.50 22.93 -19.20
N GLU A 82 8.97 21.75 -19.52
CA GLU A 82 8.04 21.01 -18.65
C GLU A 82 8.72 20.54 -17.37
N VAL A 83 9.97 20.06 -17.48
CA VAL A 83 10.78 19.71 -16.31
C VAL A 83 11.01 20.92 -15.42
N THR A 84 11.33 22.10 -16.02
CA THR A 84 11.53 23.33 -15.27
C THR A 84 10.26 23.74 -14.52
N ALA A 85 9.11 23.77 -15.24
CA ALA A 85 7.82 24.11 -14.63
C ALA A 85 7.42 23.13 -13.50
N ALA A 86 7.69 21.84 -13.66
CA ALA A 86 7.42 20.84 -12.64
C ALA A 86 8.32 21.03 -11.39
N LEU A 87 9.60 21.29 -11.58
CA LEU A 87 10.53 21.58 -10.47
C LEU A 87 10.18 22.84 -9.69
N GLU A 88 9.60 23.86 -10.37
CA GLU A 88 9.16 25.11 -9.74
C GLU A 88 7.83 24.95 -8.98
N SER A 89 6.89 24.18 -9.54
CA SER A 89 5.53 24.03 -8.99
C SER A 89 5.38 22.90 -7.98
N GLN A 90 6.31 21.94 -7.93
CA GLN A 90 6.22 20.73 -7.11
C GLN A 90 7.46 20.60 -6.20
N PRO A 91 7.43 21.15 -4.96
CA PRO A 91 8.57 21.11 -4.03
C PRO A 91 9.07 19.69 -3.71
N TRP A 92 8.16 18.71 -3.63
CA TRP A 92 8.53 17.32 -3.40
C TRP A 92 9.39 16.76 -4.54
N LEU A 93 9.09 17.13 -5.79
CA LEU A 93 9.83 16.65 -6.96
C LEU A 93 11.28 17.16 -6.94
N ARG A 94 11.49 18.42 -6.57
CA ARG A 94 12.83 18.97 -6.44
C ARG A 94 13.63 18.24 -5.36
N ARG A 95 13.03 17.99 -4.17
CA ARG A 95 13.68 17.23 -3.09
C ARG A 95 14.06 15.82 -3.54
N PHE A 96 13.13 15.12 -4.17
CA PHE A 96 13.34 13.79 -4.73
C PHE A 96 14.48 13.79 -5.75
N ALA A 97 14.46 14.69 -6.74
CA ALA A 97 15.45 14.73 -7.80
C ALA A 97 16.87 15.09 -7.28
N VAL A 98 16.97 15.98 -6.28
CA VAL A 98 18.23 16.29 -5.58
C VAL A 98 18.73 15.05 -4.84
N PHE A 99 17.89 14.39 -4.06
CA PHE A 99 18.25 13.21 -3.29
C PHE A 99 18.77 12.08 -4.18
N GLU A 100 18.05 11.75 -5.27
CA GLU A 100 18.45 10.69 -6.21
C GLU A 100 19.75 11.06 -6.95
N ALA A 101 19.93 12.32 -7.36
CA ALA A 101 21.18 12.78 -7.96
C ALA A 101 22.40 12.66 -7.02
N LEU A 102 22.20 12.95 -5.72
CA LEU A 102 23.23 12.74 -4.70
C LEU A 102 23.48 11.27 -4.44
N ARG A 103 22.41 10.46 -4.40
CA ARG A 103 22.49 9.01 -4.18
C ARG A 103 23.29 8.31 -5.29
N GLU A 104 23.15 8.73 -6.53
CA GLU A 104 23.99 8.22 -7.64
C GLU A 104 25.48 8.48 -7.44
N VAL A 105 25.85 9.58 -6.79
CA VAL A 105 27.25 9.97 -6.58
C VAL A 105 27.83 9.35 -5.31
N HIS A 106 27.05 9.34 -4.23
CA HIS A 106 27.54 8.99 -2.89
C HIS A 106 27.12 7.59 -2.42
N GLY A 107 26.21 6.94 -3.17
CA GLY A 107 25.66 5.63 -2.78
C GLY A 107 24.62 5.72 -1.67
N ALA A 108 24.22 4.55 -1.18
CA ALA A 108 23.30 4.38 -0.05
C ALA A 108 24.04 3.80 1.16
N PRO A 109 23.57 4.03 2.40
CA PRO A 109 22.52 4.97 2.78
C PRO A 109 22.99 6.44 2.86
N TRP A 110 22.07 7.40 2.87
CA TRP A 110 22.39 8.83 3.01
C TRP A 110 23.14 9.17 4.30
N THR A 111 23.00 8.36 5.35
CA THR A 111 23.66 8.55 6.65
C THR A 111 25.19 8.45 6.59
N VAL A 112 25.77 7.88 5.53
CA VAL A 112 27.21 7.83 5.31
C VAL A 112 27.74 8.92 4.37
N TRP A 113 26.88 9.77 3.83
CA TRP A 113 27.30 10.89 2.98
C TRP A 113 28.18 11.90 3.73
N PRO A 114 28.94 12.75 3.05
CA PRO A 114 29.67 13.84 3.69
C PRO A 114 28.75 14.71 4.55
N LEU A 115 29.22 15.13 5.71
CA LEU A 115 28.42 15.83 6.72
C LEU A 115 27.66 17.06 6.16
N ALA A 116 28.33 17.84 5.29
CA ALA A 116 27.69 18.99 4.65
C ALA A 116 26.48 18.59 3.82
N ILE A 117 26.54 17.43 3.12
CA ILE A 117 25.45 16.94 2.28
C ILE A 117 24.34 16.31 3.13
N ARG A 118 24.70 15.58 4.20
CA ARG A 118 23.72 15.04 5.15
C ARG A 118 22.84 16.15 5.76
N ASN A 119 23.48 17.28 6.11
CA ASN A 119 22.79 18.40 6.77
C ASN A 119 22.09 19.35 5.79
N ALA A 120 22.28 19.18 4.49
CA ALA A 120 21.72 20.07 3.47
C ALA A 120 20.25 19.73 3.13
N GLY A 121 19.74 18.57 3.55
CA GLY A 121 18.40 18.09 3.16
C GLY A 121 17.27 19.05 3.47
N LEU A 122 17.30 19.69 4.64
CA LEU A 122 16.25 20.59 5.10
C LEU A 122 16.06 21.80 4.16
N ASN A 123 17.16 22.43 3.75
CA ASN A 123 17.14 23.67 2.97
C ASN A 123 17.54 23.45 1.50
N LEU A 124 17.93 22.23 1.12
CA LEU A 124 18.52 21.90 -0.19
C LEU A 124 19.74 22.78 -0.55
N ASP A 125 20.49 23.21 0.47
CA ASP A 125 21.72 24.00 0.29
C ASP A 125 22.90 23.08 -0.10
N VAL A 126 22.79 22.52 -1.31
CA VAL A 126 23.76 21.59 -1.88
C VAL A 126 23.86 21.76 -3.39
N THR A 127 25.06 21.68 -3.91
CA THR A 127 25.30 21.65 -5.34
C THR A 127 25.15 20.24 -5.86
N VAL A 128 24.32 20.04 -6.86
CA VAL A 128 24.12 18.78 -7.56
C VAL A 128 24.38 18.93 -9.06
N ASP A 129 24.69 17.84 -9.73
CA ASP A 129 24.74 17.79 -11.19
C ASP A 129 23.33 18.06 -11.76
N GLU A 130 23.19 19.20 -12.44
CA GLU A 130 21.90 19.64 -13.01
C GLU A 130 21.37 18.65 -14.05
N THR A 131 22.22 17.94 -14.75
CA THR A 131 21.79 16.93 -15.74
C THR A 131 21.14 15.75 -15.05
N ARG A 132 21.71 15.25 -13.94
CA ARG A 132 21.14 14.17 -13.13
C ARG A 132 19.82 14.60 -12.49
N LEU A 133 19.80 15.78 -11.87
CA LEU A 133 18.60 16.33 -11.25
C LEU A 133 17.46 16.39 -12.26
N ARG A 134 17.72 16.97 -13.45
CA ARG A 134 16.71 17.07 -14.51
C ARG A 134 16.28 15.72 -15.06
N HIS A 135 17.19 14.75 -15.12
CA HIS A 135 16.85 13.38 -15.52
C HIS A 135 15.82 12.76 -14.56
N HIS A 136 16.09 12.76 -13.24
CA HIS A 136 15.16 12.23 -12.25
C HIS A 136 13.81 12.94 -12.26
N ALA A 137 13.82 14.26 -12.42
CA ALA A 137 12.59 15.03 -12.55
C ALA A 137 11.81 14.67 -13.82
N ALA A 138 12.49 14.52 -14.95
CA ALA A 138 11.85 14.13 -16.23
C ALA A 138 11.19 12.75 -16.14
N VAL A 139 11.84 11.78 -15.48
CA VAL A 139 11.29 10.45 -15.21
C VAL A 139 9.98 10.55 -14.43
N GLN A 140 9.93 11.35 -13.35
CA GLN A 140 8.71 11.53 -12.56
C GLN A 140 7.60 12.25 -13.34
N VAL A 141 7.92 13.24 -14.15
CA VAL A 141 6.95 13.92 -15.03
C VAL A 141 6.36 12.93 -16.05
N ALA A 142 7.19 12.09 -16.67
CA ALA A 142 6.73 11.07 -17.62
C ALA A 142 5.83 10.04 -16.94
N LEU A 143 6.24 9.53 -15.78
CA LEU A 143 5.46 8.58 -14.95
C LEU A 143 4.10 9.17 -14.53
N GLY A 144 4.09 10.42 -14.07
CA GLY A 144 2.85 11.11 -13.71
C GLY A 144 1.87 11.20 -14.88
N ARG A 145 2.35 11.54 -16.08
CA ARG A 145 1.51 11.58 -17.29
C ARG A 145 1.00 10.21 -17.71
N ALA A 146 1.86 9.20 -17.63
CA ALA A 146 1.47 7.83 -17.93
C ALA A 146 0.35 7.36 -17.00
N TRP A 147 0.50 7.66 -15.71
CA TRP A 147 -0.48 7.29 -14.70
C TRP A 147 -1.80 8.07 -14.85
N GLN A 148 -1.74 9.36 -15.15
CA GLN A 148 -2.93 10.17 -15.48
C GLN A 148 -3.75 9.58 -16.64
N ALA A 149 -3.11 8.98 -17.65
CA ALA A 149 -3.83 8.29 -18.72
C ALA A 149 -4.57 7.04 -18.21
N VAL A 150 -3.99 6.30 -17.24
CA VAL A 150 -4.65 5.17 -16.60
C VAL A 150 -5.84 5.64 -15.75
N GLN A 151 -5.65 6.70 -14.96
CA GLN A 151 -6.73 7.31 -14.16
C GLN A 151 -7.89 7.82 -15.01
N ALA A 152 -7.57 8.47 -16.14
CA ALA A 152 -8.61 8.95 -17.06
C ALA A 152 -9.45 7.79 -17.62
N ALA A 153 -8.80 6.68 -18.01
CA ALA A 153 -9.51 5.48 -18.43
C ALA A 153 -10.35 4.86 -17.30
N ALA A 154 -9.83 4.85 -16.07
CA ALA A 154 -10.56 4.34 -14.89
C ALA A 154 -11.81 5.21 -14.59
N ALA A 155 -11.67 6.53 -14.66
CA ALA A 155 -12.78 7.47 -14.47
C ALA A 155 -13.87 7.30 -15.55
N GLU A 156 -13.48 7.19 -16.84
CA GLU A 156 -14.40 6.93 -17.95
C GLU A 156 -15.14 5.59 -17.76
N ALA A 157 -14.43 4.56 -17.32
CA ALA A 157 -14.98 3.24 -17.07
C ALA A 157 -15.74 3.14 -15.72
N GLN A 158 -15.77 4.20 -14.92
CA GLN A 158 -16.35 4.23 -13.56
C GLN A 158 -15.74 3.19 -12.58
N VAL A 159 -14.46 2.91 -12.74
CA VAL A 159 -13.65 2.07 -11.86
C VAL A 159 -12.86 3.00 -10.93
N LEU A 160 -13.02 2.85 -9.62
CA LEU A 160 -12.21 3.57 -8.64
C LEU A 160 -10.88 2.86 -8.43
N ILE A 161 -9.80 3.62 -8.43
CA ILE A 161 -8.47 3.14 -8.05
C ILE A 161 -8.33 3.30 -6.54
N VAL A 162 -8.17 2.18 -5.83
CA VAL A 162 -7.92 2.14 -4.40
C VAL A 162 -6.41 1.98 -4.21
N GLY A 163 -5.76 3.07 -3.79
CA GLY A 163 -4.34 3.06 -3.48
C GLY A 163 -4.05 2.61 -2.06
N ASP A 164 -2.78 2.49 -1.75
CA ASP A 164 -2.29 2.04 -0.46
C ASP A 164 -1.20 2.99 0.05
N MET A 165 -1.31 3.42 1.30
CA MET A 165 -0.36 4.32 1.94
C MET A 165 0.31 3.63 3.10
N PRO A 166 1.57 3.18 2.96
CA PRO A 166 2.36 2.70 4.09
C PRO A 166 2.38 3.74 5.21
N LEU A 167 2.19 3.34 6.45
CA LEU A 167 2.24 4.30 7.56
C LEU A 167 3.63 4.95 7.64
N TYR A 168 4.69 4.18 7.57
CA TYR A 168 6.07 4.64 7.72
C TYR A 168 6.80 4.83 6.38
N VAL A 169 8.01 5.40 6.46
CA VAL A 169 8.97 5.54 5.35
C VAL A 169 10.29 4.89 5.74
N ALA A 170 11.13 4.54 4.77
CA ALA A 170 12.45 3.97 5.06
C ALA A 170 13.38 5.00 5.73
N GLU A 171 14.29 4.54 6.60
CA GLU A 171 15.37 5.38 7.15
C GLU A 171 16.22 5.98 6.04
N ASP A 172 16.55 5.18 5.01
CA ASP A 172 17.28 5.64 3.82
C ASP A 172 16.29 6.21 2.77
N SER A 173 15.67 7.35 3.10
CA SER A 173 14.69 8.01 2.24
C SER A 173 14.92 9.50 2.11
N VAL A 174 14.39 10.08 1.03
CA VAL A 174 14.35 11.53 0.85
C VAL A 174 13.54 12.19 1.96
N ASP A 175 12.52 11.52 2.48
CA ASP A 175 11.63 12.02 3.53
C ASP A 175 12.39 12.24 4.83
N VAL A 176 13.18 11.26 5.26
CA VAL A 176 14.00 11.34 6.48
C VAL A 176 15.18 12.31 6.26
N TRP A 177 15.85 12.25 5.11
CA TRP A 177 16.97 13.15 4.81
C TRP A 177 16.55 14.63 4.76
N SER A 178 15.39 14.93 4.16
CA SER A 178 14.93 16.31 3.96
C SER A 178 14.17 16.90 5.14
N ALA A 179 13.70 16.06 6.07
CA ALA A 179 12.98 16.50 7.26
C ALA A 179 13.36 15.65 8.50
N PRO A 180 14.66 15.57 8.86
CA PRO A 180 15.13 14.67 9.91
C PRO A 180 14.52 14.96 11.30
N HIS A 181 14.09 16.20 11.55
CA HIS A 181 13.46 16.63 12.80
C HIS A 181 12.05 16.02 13.02
N LEU A 182 11.47 15.43 11.97
CA LEU A 182 10.17 14.76 12.04
C LEU A 182 10.26 13.28 12.46
N PHE A 183 11.47 12.79 12.74
CA PHE A 183 11.72 11.39 13.06
C PHE A 183 12.60 11.27 14.29
N GLU A 184 12.45 10.20 15.06
CA GLU A 184 13.27 9.89 16.23
C GLU A 184 14.66 9.37 15.79
N LEU A 185 15.61 10.28 15.55
CA LEU A 185 16.94 10.00 15.02
C LEU A 185 18.04 10.37 15.99
N ASP A 186 19.20 9.69 15.87
CA ASP A 186 20.46 10.06 16.52
C ASP A 186 21.16 11.20 15.73
N GLU A 187 22.24 11.72 16.28
CA GLU A 187 23.05 12.79 15.66
C GLU A 187 23.67 12.39 14.31
N ARG A 188 23.66 11.09 14.00
CA ARG A 188 24.16 10.53 12.72
C ARG A 188 23.04 10.32 11.71
N GLY A 189 21.79 10.62 12.08
CA GLY A 189 20.62 10.44 11.24
C GLY A 189 20.08 9.00 11.22
N ARG A 190 20.48 8.15 12.16
CA ARG A 190 19.98 6.78 12.28
C ARG A 190 18.82 6.72 13.26
N ALA A 191 17.88 5.84 13.02
CA ALA A 191 16.72 5.66 13.88
C ALA A 191 17.14 5.32 15.33
N GLN A 192 16.78 6.19 16.29
CA GLN A 192 16.85 5.89 17.73
C GLN A 192 15.71 4.97 18.14
N GLN A 193 14.57 5.12 17.48
CA GLN A 193 13.39 4.30 17.67
C GLN A 193 12.90 3.79 16.33
N ARG A 194 12.62 2.49 16.25
CA ARG A 194 12.14 1.81 15.04
C ARG A 194 10.71 1.32 15.22
N ALA A 195 9.93 1.40 14.16
CA ALA A 195 8.56 0.94 14.13
C ALA A 195 8.47 -0.59 13.99
N GLY A 196 7.37 -1.13 14.50
CA GLY A 196 7.05 -2.55 14.39
C GLY A 196 5.74 -2.88 15.08
N VAL A 197 5.56 -4.15 15.42
CA VAL A 197 4.46 -4.66 16.26
C VAL A 197 4.99 -5.59 17.34
N PRO A 198 4.32 -5.64 18.52
CA PRO A 198 4.74 -6.52 19.61
C PRO A 198 4.60 -7.99 19.22
N PRO A 199 5.20 -8.91 20.00
CA PRO A 199 4.92 -10.33 19.92
C PRO A 199 3.41 -10.62 19.99
N ASP A 200 2.97 -11.54 19.14
CA ASP A 200 1.58 -11.99 19.06
C ASP A 200 1.51 -13.50 18.75
N ILE A 201 0.32 -14.01 18.42
CA ILE A 201 0.11 -15.42 18.08
C ILE A 201 0.77 -15.84 16.75
N PHE A 202 1.21 -14.89 15.92
CA PHE A 202 1.84 -15.14 14.63
C PHE A 202 3.37 -15.01 14.72
N SER A 203 3.91 -14.30 15.72
CA SER A 203 5.35 -14.08 15.88
C SER A 203 5.72 -13.92 17.37
N ASP A 204 6.46 -14.88 17.91
CA ASP A 204 6.97 -14.81 19.30
C ASP A 204 7.97 -13.67 19.53
N THR A 205 8.53 -13.09 18.49
CA THR A 205 9.48 -11.96 18.54
C THR A 205 8.86 -10.64 18.11
N GLY A 206 7.59 -10.66 17.67
CA GLY A 206 6.96 -9.54 17.00
C GLY A 206 7.57 -9.26 15.63
N GLN A 207 7.32 -8.08 15.09
CA GLN A 207 7.89 -7.64 13.82
C GLN A 207 8.67 -6.35 14.02
N LEU A 208 9.92 -6.34 13.60
CA LEU A 208 10.78 -5.16 13.53
C LEU A 208 10.89 -4.71 12.08
N TRP A 209 10.22 -3.60 11.72
CA TRP A 209 10.15 -3.15 10.32
C TRP A 209 11.35 -2.31 9.88
N GLY A 210 12.08 -1.73 10.82
CA GLY A 210 13.28 -0.94 10.53
C GLY A 210 13.04 0.53 10.17
N ASN A 211 11.81 0.93 9.97
CA ASN A 211 11.42 2.32 9.70
C ASN A 211 11.61 3.17 10.97
N PRO A 212 12.08 4.43 10.89
CA PRO A 212 12.14 5.31 12.04
C PRO A 212 10.72 5.69 12.52
N VAL A 213 10.55 5.77 13.83
CA VAL A 213 9.33 6.30 14.44
C VAL A 213 9.27 7.82 14.25
N TYR A 214 8.07 8.36 14.09
CA TYR A 214 7.84 9.79 13.95
C TYR A 214 8.04 10.55 15.27
N ALA A 215 8.68 11.70 15.22
CA ALA A 215 8.77 12.68 16.31
C ALA A 215 7.44 13.47 16.37
N TRP A 216 6.41 12.88 16.95
CA TRP A 216 5.04 13.39 16.90
C TRP A 216 4.88 14.81 17.42
N ALA A 217 5.69 15.24 18.40
CA ALA A 217 5.69 16.63 18.90
C ALA A 217 6.05 17.63 17.77
N ALA A 218 7.05 17.31 16.94
CA ALA A 218 7.44 18.16 15.82
C ALA A 218 6.34 18.18 14.74
N HIS A 219 5.69 17.04 14.46
CA HIS A 219 4.54 17.00 13.53
C HIS A 219 3.37 17.87 14.01
N VAL A 220 3.07 17.87 15.31
CA VAL A 220 2.05 18.75 15.89
C VAL A 220 2.44 20.22 15.77
N GLU A 221 3.72 20.55 16.04
CA GLU A 221 4.23 21.93 15.97
C GLU A 221 4.12 22.53 14.56
N GLU A 222 4.39 21.72 13.50
CA GLU A 222 4.21 22.17 12.11
C GLU A 222 2.81 21.89 11.53
N GLY A 223 1.82 21.58 12.36
CA GLY A 223 0.43 21.37 11.95
C GLY A 223 0.26 20.21 10.96
N PHE A 224 1.10 19.17 11.04
CA PHE A 224 1.11 17.99 10.16
C PHE A 224 1.36 18.31 8.68
N ALA A 225 2.08 19.38 8.37
CA ALA A 225 2.30 19.82 6.98
C ALA A 225 2.93 18.74 6.08
N TRP A 226 3.86 17.94 6.60
CA TRP A 226 4.44 16.82 5.87
C TRP A 226 3.39 15.75 5.52
N TRP A 227 2.50 15.40 6.47
CA TRP A 227 1.42 14.44 6.24
C TRP A 227 0.41 14.95 5.22
N HIS A 228 0.03 16.22 5.34
CA HIS A 228 -0.87 16.87 4.39
C HIS A 228 -0.30 16.80 2.96
N GLN A 229 0.98 17.16 2.77
CA GLN A 229 1.64 17.08 1.46
C GLN A 229 1.65 15.64 0.92
N ARG A 230 1.95 14.66 1.77
CA ARG A 230 1.99 13.24 1.39
C ARG A 230 0.62 12.73 0.95
N VAL A 231 -0.41 13.01 1.74
CA VAL A 231 -1.78 12.56 1.43
C VAL A 231 -2.34 13.30 0.21
N ALA A 232 -2.13 14.62 0.12
CA ALA A 232 -2.55 15.40 -1.05
C ALA A 232 -1.89 14.85 -2.33
N ARG A 233 -0.59 14.53 -2.28
CA ARG A 233 0.09 13.91 -3.43
C ARG A 233 -0.48 12.55 -3.79
N LEU A 234 -0.81 11.71 -2.81
CA LEU A 234 -1.41 10.40 -3.08
C LEU A 234 -2.83 10.54 -3.64
N ALA A 235 -3.62 11.51 -3.15
CA ALA A 235 -4.94 11.82 -3.67
C ALA A 235 -4.93 12.29 -5.15
N GLU A 236 -3.81 12.83 -5.65
CA GLU A 236 -3.62 13.07 -7.08
C GLU A 236 -3.45 11.77 -7.91
N LEU A 237 -3.13 10.66 -7.25
CA LEU A 237 -2.81 9.39 -7.93
C LEU A 237 -3.93 8.36 -7.84
N VAL A 238 -4.82 8.45 -6.84
CA VAL A 238 -5.84 7.43 -6.55
C VAL A 238 -7.14 8.07 -6.07
N ASP A 239 -8.26 7.36 -6.17
CA ASP A 239 -9.58 7.84 -5.74
C ASP A 239 -9.87 7.56 -4.27
N VAL A 240 -9.24 6.52 -3.71
CA VAL A 240 -9.42 6.06 -2.33
C VAL A 240 -8.08 5.62 -1.78
N VAL A 241 -7.78 5.93 -0.53
CA VAL A 241 -6.53 5.58 0.15
C VAL A 241 -6.78 4.56 1.25
N ARG A 242 -6.18 3.39 1.17
CA ARG A 242 -6.04 2.49 2.29
C ARG A 242 -4.90 3.01 3.20
N LEU A 243 -5.25 3.35 4.43
CA LEU A 243 -4.28 3.68 5.46
C LEU A 243 -3.75 2.38 6.06
N ASP A 244 -2.56 2.01 5.65
CA ASP A 244 -1.87 0.83 6.17
C ASP A 244 -1.56 1.00 7.66
N HIS A 245 -1.71 -0.07 8.43
CA HIS A 245 -1.46 -0.10 9.86
C HIS A 245 -2.18 1.03 10.64
N PHE A 246 -3.49 1.18 10.47
CA PHE A 246 -4.27 2.27 11.08
C PHE A 246 -4.16 2.30 12.62
N ILE A 247 -3.89 1.17 13.27
CA ILE A 247 -3.60 1.11 14.72
C ILE A 247 -2.46 2.07 15.08
N GLY A 248 -1.45 2.16 14.21
CA GLY A 248 -0.28 3.03 14.39
C GLY A 248 -0.59 4.52 14.33
N ILE A 249 -1.79 4.93 13.89
CA ILE A 249 -2.27 6.33 13.97
C ILE A 249 -2.84 6.64 15.36
N VAL A 250 -3.18 5.65 16.16
CA VAL A 250 -3.67 5.83 17.54
C VAL A 250 -2.56 5.59 18.55
N ARG A 251 -1.79 4.53 18.34
CA ARG A 251 -0.62 4.16 19.15
C ARG A 251 0.37 3.38 18.30
N ALA A 252 1.63 3.66 18.47
CA ALA A 252 2.71 3.01 17.73
C ALA A 252 3.54 2.14 18.66
N TRP A 253 4.01 0.97 18.16
CA TRP A 253 4.98 0.15 18.87
C TRP A 253 6.38 0.67 18.54
N SER A 254 7.02 1.28 19.52
CA SER A 254 8.34 1.91 19.40
C SER A 254 9.39 0.99 19.96
N ILE A 255 10.38 0.62 19.16
CA ILE A 255 11.43 -0.36 19.48
C ILE A 255 12.78 0.37 19.47
N PRO A 256 13.63 0.21 20.51
CA PRO A 256 14.95 0.80 20.55
C PRO A 256 15.78 0.49 19.28
N GLY A 257 16.48 1.50 18.78
CA GLY A 257 17.19 1.41 17.49
C GLY A 257 18.27 0.32 17.39
N ASP A 258 18.79 -0.18 18.52
CA ASP A 258 19.77 -1.26 18.61
C ASP A 258 19.16 -2.61 19.00
N ALA A 259 17.84 -2.67 19.24
CA ALA A 259 17.17 -3.91 19.61
C ALA A 259 17.24 -4.96 18.49
N PRO A 260 17.47 -6.24 18.80
CA PRO A 260 17.56 -7.30 17.80
C PRO A 260 16.19 -7.74 17.25
N ASP A 261 15.12 -7.48 18.00
CA ASP A 261 13.74 -7.85 17.66
C ASP A 261 12.73 -6.92 18.37
N ALA A 262 11.43 -7.17 18.21
CA ALA A 262 10.39 -6.27 18.69
C ALA A 262 9.97 -6.49 20.17
N ARG A 263 10.56 -7.42 20.90
CA ARG A 263 10.15 -7.78 22.29
C ARG A 263 10.39 -6.67 23.31
N THR A 264 11.36 -5.79 23.05
CA THR A 264 11.76 -4.72 23.97
C THR A 264 11.11 -3.38 23.67
N GLY A 265 10.15 -3.36 22.75
CA GLY A 265 9.42 -2.15 22.41
C GLY A 265 8.42 -1.72 23.48
N GLU A 266 7.87 -0.53 23.29
CA GLU A 266 6.81 0.02 24.12
C GLU A 266 5.75 0.73 23.26
N TRP A 267 4.51 0.80 23.79
CA TRP A 267 3.46 1.56 23.15
C TRP A 267 3.62 3.05 23.43
N ILE A 268 3.64 3.86 22.36
CA ILE A 268 3.59 5.32 22.44
C ILE A 268 2.27 5.82 21.88
N ASP A 269 1.70 6.85 22.49
CA ASP A 269 0.48 7.49 22.00
C ASP A 269 0.79 8.33 20.76
N VAL A 270 -0.14 8.32 19.81
CA VAL A 270 -0.06 9.08 18.56
C VAL A 270 -1.23 10.07 18.49
N PRO A 271 -0.99 11.34 18.08
CA PRO A 271 -2.03 12.37 18.00
C PRO A 271 -2.93 12.18 16.77
N GLY A 272 -3.47 10.96 16.56
CA GLY A 272 -4.16 10.57 15.34
C GLY A 272 -5.42 11.35 15.02
N ALA A 273 -6.17 11.77 16.05
CA ALA A 273 -7.35 12.61 15.82
C ALA A 273 -6.96 13.97 15.22
N SER A 274 -5.89 14.60 15.73
CA SER A 274 -5.36 15.87 15.21
C SER A 274 -4.76 15.70 13.81
N LEU A 275 -4.02 14.58 13.58
CA LEU A 275 -3.50 14.23 12.27
C LEU A 275 -4.63 14.13 11.24
N LEU A 276 -5.65 13.30 11.50
CA LEU A 276 -6.76 13.13 10.56
C LEU A 276 -7.55 14.43 10.34
N SER A 277 -7.67 15.29 11.38
CA SER A 277 -8.31 16.60 11.22
C SER A 277 -7.49 17.54 10.32
N ALA A 278 -6.16 17.44 10.33
CA ALA A 278 -5.30 18.22 9.44
C ALA A 278 -5.40 17.78 7.95
N LEU A 279 -6.11 16.70 7.66
CA LEU A 279 -6.33 16.15 6.31
C LEU A 279 -7.76 16.40 5.80
N ASP A 280 -8.62 17.07 6.57
CA ASP A 280 -10.07 17.22 6.25
C ASP A 280 -10.36 18.03 4.98
N ASP A 281 -9.43 18.82 4.51
CA ASP A 281 -9.55 19.62 3.29
C ASP A 281 -9.11 18.86 2.02
N ILE A 282 -8.57 17.66 2.16
CA ILE A 282 -8.18 16.81 1.04
C ILE A 282 -9.38 15.95 0.63
N ASP A 283 -9.86 16.14 -0.61
CA ASP A 283 -10.99 15.37 -1.16
C ASP A 283 -10.55 13.94 -1.55
N VAL A 284 -10.39 13.07 -0.56
CA VAL A 284 -10.08 11.65 -0.76
C VAL A 284 -10.77 10.80 0.31
N ALA A 285 -11.30 9.65 -0.07
CA ALA A 285 -11.87 8.70 0.87
C ALA A 285 -10.77 7.81 1.47
N PHE A 286 -10.95 7.41 2.74
CA PHE A 286 -10.01 6.52 3.42
C PHE A 286 -10.64 5.18 3.80
N ILE A 287 -9.82 4.13 3.74
CA ILE A 287 -10.05 2.81 4.33
C ILE A 287 -9.03 2.63 5.44
N ALA A 288 -9.46 2.29 6.63
CA ALA A 288 -8.58 2.02 7.77
C ALA A 288 -8.24 0.53 7.81
N GLU A 289 -6.95 0.19 7.70
CA GLU A 289 -6.50 -1.16 7.98
C GLU A 289 -6.44 -1.35 9.51
N ASP A 290 -7.57 -1.75 10.09
CA ASP A 290 -7.78 -1.97 11.51
C ASP A 290 -7.74 -3.47 11.86
N LEU A 291 -6.65 -4.12 11.49
CA LEU A 291 -6.39 -5.55 11.76
C LEU A 291 -5.43 -5.72 12.94
N GLY A 292 -5.50 -6.84 13.64
CA GLY A 292 -4.65 -7.15 14.80
C GLY A 292 -5.24 -6.68 16.14
N LEU A 293 -4.46 -6.06 17.01
CA LEU A 293 -4.84 -5.64 18.37
C LEU A 293 -5.69 -4.36 18.37
N VAL A 294 -6.92 -4.47 17.89
CA VAL A 294 -7.85 -3.35 17.75
C VAL A 294 -8.43 -2.95 19.11
N THR A 295 -7.97 -1.83 19.65
CA THR A 295 -8.46 -1.29 20.93
C THR A 295 -9.75 -0.49 20.77
N PRO A 296 -10.50 -0.22 21.87
CA PRO A 296 -11.66 0.69 21.82
C PRO A 296 -11.33 2.06 21.23
N ALA A 297 -10.14 2.62 21.50
CA ALA A 297 -9.70 3.91 20.95
C ALA A 297 -9.53 3.88 19.42
N VAL A 298 -8.99 2.79 18.86
CA VAL A 298 -8.89 2.61 17.40
C VAL A 298 -10.28 2.55 16.76
N LYS A 299 -11.19 1.77 17.33
CA LYS A 299 -12.59 1.69 16.86
C LYS A 299 -13.31 3.03 16.95
N GLN A 300 -13.10 3.76 18.05
CA GLN A 300 -13.68 5.07 18.27
C GLN A 300 -13.22 6.05 17.19
N LEU A 301 -11.91 6.20 16.98
CA LEU A 301 -11.35 7.11 15.97
C LEU A 301 -11.85 6.77 14.57
N ARG A 302 -11.82 5.48 14.17
CA ARG A 302 -12.36 5.02 12.89
C ARG A 302 -13.83 5.42 12.71
N ASN A 303 -14.66 5.20 13.73
CA ASN A 303 -16.11 5.47 13.67
C ASN A 303 -16.40 6.98 13.66
N GLU A 304 -15.71 7.78 14.48
CA GLU A 304 -15.83 9.25 14.50
C GLU A 304 -15.46 9.88 13.16
N ARG A 305 -14.50 9.28 12.46
CA ARG A 305 -14.06 9.72 11.13
C ARG A 305 -14.82 9.05 9.98
N HIS A 306 -15.82 8.21 10.28
CA HIS A 306 -16.65 7.47 9.31
C HIS A 306 -15.84 6.64 8.30
N LEU A 307 -14.67 6.11 8.70
CA LEU A 307 -13.82 5.33 7.85
C LEU A 307 -14.36 3.90 7.72
N LEU A 308 -14.21 3.31 6.52
CA LEU A 308 -14.40 1.88 6.36
C LEU A 308 -13.25 1.14 7.02
N GLY A 309 -13.55 0.14 7.86
CA GLY A 309 -12.55 -0.81 8.37
C GLY A 309 -12.30 -1.94 7.39
N MET A 310 -11.57 -2.96 7.82
CA MET A 310 -11.27 -4.16 7.02
C MET A 310 -11.77 -5.43 7.70
N ALA A 311 -12.22 -6.40 6.90
CA ALA A 311 -12.52 -7.76 7.33
C ALA A 311 -11.85 -8.78 6.40
N ILE A 312 -11.11 -9.75 6.98
CA ILE A 312 -10.37 -10.78 6.26
C ILE A 312 -11.02 -12.13 6.53
N HIS A 313 -11.67 -12.71 5.54
CA HIS A 313 -12.48 -13.90 5.74
C HIS A 313 -11.68 -15.13 6.18
N GLN A 314 -10.44 -15.30 5.75
CA GLN A 314 -9.57 -16.37 6.25
C GLN A 314 -9.44 -16.35 7.78
N PHE A 315 -9.41 -15.18 8.41
CA PHE A 315 -9.34 -15.06 9.87
C PHE A 315 -10.64 -15.51 10.56
N GLY A 316 -11.79 -15.36 9.91
CA GLY A 316 -13.11 -15.67 10.47
C GLY A 316 -13.29 -17.11 10.94
N PHE A 317 -12.42 -18.00 10.52
CA PHE A 317 -12.45 -19.43 10.89
C PHE A 317 -11.44 -19.77 12.01
N GLY A 318 -10.69 -18.80 12.53
CA GLY A 318 -9.72 -18.94 13.62
C GLY A 318 -10.32 -19.06 15.03
N GLY A 319 -11.65 -18.94 15.18
CA GLY A 319 -12.36 -19.03 16.46
C GLY A 319 -13.18 -17.78 16.80
N ASP A 320 -13.83 -17.77 17.97
CA ASP A 320 -14.82 -16.75 18.36
C ASP A 320 -14.28 -15.31 18.37
N ALA A 321 -13.00 -15.13 18.72
CA ALA A 321 -12.37 -13.80 18.70
C ALA A 321 -12.34 -13.16 17.31
N TYR A 322 -12.40 -13.97 16.25
CA TYR A 322 -12.36 -13.54 14.84
C TYR A 322 -13.73 -13.59 14.17
N ALA A 323 -14.81 -13.84 14.90
CA ALA A 323 -16.16 -13.96 14.36
C ALA A 323 -16.57 -12.82 13.42
N PRO A 324 -16.23 -11.53 13.66
CA PRO A 324 -16.57 -10.44 12.74
C PRO A 324 -15.93 -10.55 11.35
N HIS A 325 -14.91 -11.40 11.18
CA HIS A 325 -14.31 -11.71 9.89
C HIS A 325 -15.01 -12.83 9.14
N THR A 326 -15.93 -13.58 9.79
CA THR A 326 -16.74 -14.61 9.11
C THR A 326 -17.70 -13.93 8.11
N PRO A 327 -17.85 -14.41 6.87
CA PRO A 327 -18.66 -13.73 5.86
C PRO A 327 -20.09 -13.36 6.30
N SER A 328 -20.76 -14.24 7.03
CA SER A 328 -22.13 -14.00 7.51
C SER A 328 -22.26 -12.98 8.65
N LEU A 329 -21.14 -12.70 9.36
CA LEU A 329 -21.08 -11.80 10.52
C LEU A 329 -20.30 -10.51 10.21
N THR A 330 -19.81 -10.36 8.99
CA THR A 330 -19.06 -9.18 8.54
C THR A 330 -19.92 -7.92 8.65
N PRO A 331 -19.42 -6.85 9.29
CA PRO A 331 -20.15 -5.57 9.38
C PRO A 331 -20.37 -4.91 8.01
N GLU A 332 -21.31 -3.96 7.94
CA GLU A 332 -21.56 -3.20 6.70
C GLU A 332 -20.48 -2.13 6.45
N ASP A 333 -19.93 -1.55 7.50
CA ASP A 333 -18.98 -0.42 7.45
C ASP A 333 -17.51 -0.84 7.23
N VAL A 334 -17.32 -1.89 6.43
CA VAL A 334 -15.99 -2.42 6.10
C VAL A 334 -15.82 -2.67 4.60
N VAL A 335 -14.55 -2.81 4.20
CA VAL A 335 -14.13 -3.50 2.99
C VAL A 335 -13.76 -4.93 3.40
N ALA A 336 -14.43 -5.92 2.83
CA ALA A 336 -14.14 -7.31 3.09
C ALA A 336 -13.26 -7.91 2.00
N TYR A 337 -12.40 -8.84 2.41
CA TYR A 337 -11.45 -9.56 1.55
C TYR A 337 -11.50 -11.06 1.87
N PRO A 338 -11.25 -11.94 0.91
CA PRO A 338 -10.97 -13.35 1.24
C PRO A 338 -9.65 -13.48 1.99
N GLY A 339 -8.63 -12.83 1.52
CA GLY A 339 -7.29 -12.54 2.01
C GLY A 339 -6.77 -11.28 1.32
N THR A 340 -5.67 -10.70 1.81
CA THR A 340 -4.96 -9.57 1.17
C THR A 340 -3.65 -10.06 0.53
N HIS A 341 -2.80 -9.12 0.09
CA HIS A 341 -1.44 -9.42 -0.39
C HIS A 341 -0.51 -10.03 0.69
N ASP A 342 -0.84 -9.87 1.97
CA ASP A 342 -0.08 -10.42 3.11
C ASP A 342 -0.53 -11.83 3.52
N ASN A 343 -1.73 -12.22 3.11
CA ASN A 343 -2.26 -13.55 3.37
C ASN A 343 -1.79 -14.54 2.32
N ASP A 344 -1.90 -15.83 2.63
CA ASP A 344 -1.81 -16.83 1.58
C ASP A 344 -3.04 -16.75 0.65
N THR A 345 -2.92 -17.27 -0.56
CA THR A 345 -4.09 -17.44 -1.41
C THR A 345 -5.13 -18.30 -0.69
N VAL A 346 -6.40 -18.16 -1.06
CA VAL A 346 -7.47 -18.99 -0.45
C VAL A 346 -7.19 -20.46 -0.63
N LEU A 347 -6.64 -20.89 -1.78
CA LEU A 347 -6.30 -22.30 -2.01
C LEU A 347 -5.12 -22.74 -1.13
N GLY A 348 -4.06 -21.90 -1.01
CA GLY A 348 -2.93 -22.19 -0.12
C GLY A 348 -3.38 -22.28 1.33
N TRP A 349 -4.12 -21.29 1.82
CA TRP A 349 -4.69 -21.27 3.16
C TRP A 349 -5.56 -22.52 3.43
N TRP A 350 -6.45 -22.90 2.49
CA TRP A 350 -7.28 -24.09 2.63
C TRP A 350 -6.48 -25.36 2.75
N THR A 351 -5.41 -25.48 1.98
CA THR A 351 -4.53 -26.66 1.95
C THR A 351 -3.75 -26.80 3.26
N ASP A 352 -3.31 -25.71 3.85
CA ASP A 352 -2.47 -25.67 5.05
C ASP A 352 -3.29 -25.58 6.36
N ALA A 353 -4.59 -25.26 6.27
CA ALA A 353 -5.45 -25.12 7.43
C ALA A 353 -5.62 -26.46 8.18
N ASP A 354 -5.56 -26.40 9.50
CA ASP A 354 -5.83 -27.57 10.36
C ASP A 354 -7.30 -28.03 10.23
N GLU A 355 -7.57 -29.28 10.66
CA GLU A 355 -8.90 -29.89 10.59
C GLU A 355 -9.97 -29.07 11.31
N THR A 356 -9.62 -28.41 12.40
CA THR A 356 -10.57 -27.57 13.18
C THR A 356 -10.98 -26.35 12.40
N THR A 357 -10.02 -25.67 11.79
CA THR A 357 -10.24 -24.50 10.93
C THR A 357 -11.05 -24.87 9.69
N GLN A 358 -10.67 -25.96 9.01
CA GLN A 358 -11.44 -26.48 7.87
C GLN A 358 -12.88 -26.85 8.27
N GLN A 359 -13.08 -27.52 9.41
CA GLN A 359 -14.41 -27.90 9.87
C GLN A 359 -15.28 -26.68 10.20
N ARG A 360 -14.70 -25.62 10.78
CA ARG A 360 -15.40 -24.34 11.01
C ARG A 360 -15.81 -23.70 9.69
N ALA A 361 -14.91 -23.68 8.71
CA ALA A 361 -15.18 -23.14 7.39
C ALA A 361 -16.30 -23.92 6.66
N VAL A 362 -16.26 -25.25 6.73
CA VAL A 362 -17.32 -26.11 6.18
C VAL A 362 -18.66 -25.86 6.87
N THR A 363 -18.66 -25.76 8.20
CA THR A 363 -19.86 -25.46 8.97
C THR A 363 -20.45 -24.09 8.61
N ALA A 364 -19.61 -23.12 8.26
CA ALA A 364 -20.02 -21.81 7.78
C ALA A 364 -20.51 -21.80 6.33
N GLY A 365 -20.27 -22.86 5.54
CA GLY A 365 -20.73 -22.99 4.17
C GLY A 365 -19.66 -23.10 3.10
N VAL A 366 -18.38 -23.19 3.49
CA VAL A 366 -17.31 -23.46 2.52
C VAL A 366 -17.41 -24.89 2.01
N GLU A 367 -17.44 -25.07 0.70
CA GLU A 367 -17.52 -26.39 0.06
C GLU A 367 -16.10 -26.98 -0.11
N PRO A 368 -15.78 -28.15 0.50
CA PRO A 368 -14.46 -28.76 0.39
C PRO A 368 -14.00 -29.08 -1.03
N SER A 369 -14.95 -29.35 -1.93
CA SER A 369 -14.67 -29.64 -3.35
C SER A 369 -14.39 -28.38 -4.18
N ALA A 370 -14.75 -27.19 -3.69
CA ALA A 370 -14.59 -25.92 -4.37
C ALA A 370 -14.35 -24.78 -3.37
N PRO A 371 -13.30 -24.86 -2.49
CA PRO A 371 -13.14 -23.97 -1.36
C PRO A 371 -12.97 -22.51 -1.78
N VAL A 372 -12.20 -22.24 -2.82
CA VAL A 372 -11.98 -20.90 -3.34
C VAL A 372 -13.30 -20.28 -3.83
N ARG A 373 -14.00 -20.98 -4.72
CA ARG A 373 -15.26 -20.46 -5.30
C ARG A 373 -16.33 -20.23 -4.24
N SER A 374 -16.50 -21.15 -3.31
CA SER A 374 -17.49 -21.01 -2.25
C SER A 374 -17.15 -19.87 -1.30
N LEU A 375 -15.89 -19.68 -0.89
CA LEU A 375 -15.50 -18.57 -0.04
C LEU A 375 -15.69 -17.21 -0.75
N LEU A 376 -15.33 -17.11 -2.04
CA LEU A 376 -15.56 -15.89 -2.82
C LEU A 376 -17.06 -15.58 -2.96
N GLN A 377 -17.91 -16.58 -3.20
CA GLN A 377 -19.37 -16.40 -3.26
C GLN A 377 -19.94 -15.93 -1.92
N MET A 378 -19.53 -16.54 -0.81
CA MET A 378 -19.93 -16.10 0.54
C MET A 378 -19.49 -14.67 0.81
N GLY A 379 -18.28 -14.29 0.40
CA GLY A 379 -17.74 -12.94 0.53
C GLY A 379 -18.53 -11.93 -0.31
N LEU A 380 -18.86 -12.24 -1.55
CA LEU A 380 -19.69 -11.39 -2.39
C LEU A 380 -21.11 -11.22 -1.83
N ALA A 381 -21.63 -12.24 -1.15
CA ALA A 381 -22.94 -12.20 -0.48
C ALA A 381 -22.92 -11.42 0.85
N CYS A 382 -21.76 -11.27 1.53
CA CYS A 382 -21.66 -10.68 2.87
C CYS A 382 -22.20 -9.23 2.92
N PRO A 383 -22.58 -8.71 4.11
CA PRO A 383 -23.13 -7.35 4.25
C PRO A 383 -22.16 -6.22 3.92
N ALA A 384 -20.84 -6.45 3.94
CA ALA A 384 -19.81 -5.42 3.75
C ALA A 384 -20.12 -4.46 2.59
N ARG A 385 -19.81 -3.19 2.78
CA ARG A 385 -20.01 -2.15 1.75
C ARG A 385 -19.25 -2.47 0.49
N TRP A 386 -17.97 -2.88 0.61
CA TRP A 386 -17.13 -3.26 -0.52
C TRP A 386 -16.57 -4.67 -0.32
N TYR A 387 -16.31 -5.35 -1.43
CA TYR A 387 -15.62 -6.63 -1.44
C TYR A 387 -14.52 -6.62 -2.49
N ILE A 388 -13.29 -6.89 -2.08
CA ILE A 388 -12.13 -6.90 -2.98
C ILE A 388 -11.41 -8.24 -2.81
N ALA A 389 -11.12 -8.92 -3.92
CA ALA A 389 -10.38 -10.17 -3.91
C ALA A 389 -9.05 -10.01 -4.66
N PRO A 390 -7.94 -10.57 -4.16
CA PRO A 390 -6.71 -10.73 -4.97
C PRO A 390 -7.02 -11.45 -6.28
N LEU A 391 -6.35 -11.02 -7.37
CA LEU A 391 -6.52 -11.69 -8.67
C LEU A 391 -6.17 -13.17 -8.57
N GLN A 392 -5.16 -13.52 -7.77
CA GLN A 392 -4.73 -14.90 -7.52
C GLN A 392 -5.89 -15.78 -7.01
N ASP A 393 -6.70 -15.23 -6.10
CA ASP A 393 -7.86 -15.95 -5.56
C ASP A 393 -8.98 -16.09 -6.58
N VAL A 394 -9.24 -15.02 -7.37
CA VAL A 394 -10.24 -15.07 -8.46
C VAL A 394 -9.87 -16.14 -9.50
N LEU A 395 -8.56 -16.31 -9.75
CA LEU A 395 -8.02 -17.35 -10.64
C LEU A 395 -7.94 -18.74 -10.01
N GLY A 396 -8.08 -18.85 -8.68
CA GLY A 396 -7.95 -20.10 -7.95
C GLY A 396 -6.53 -20.64 -7.86
N LEU A 397 -5.53 -19.75 -7.84
CA LEU A 397 -4.11 -20.11 -7.74
C LEU A 397 -3.74 -20.51 -6.31
N GLY A 398 -2.74 -21.41 -6.18
CA GLY A 398 -2.22 -21.89 -4.92
C GLY A 398 -1.17 -20.95 -4.28
N ALA A 399 -0.52 -21.45 -3.22
CA ALA A 399 0.46 -20.71 -2.42
C ALA A 399 1.67 -20.21 -3.24
N GLU A 400 1.97 -20.81 -4.38
CA GLU A 400 3.01 -20.38 -5.33
C GLU A 400 2.74 -18.97 -5.91
N ALA A 401 1.48 -18.51 -5.87
CA ALA A 401 1.08 -17.20 -6.34
C ALA A 401 0.97 -16.16 -5.20
N ARG A 402 1.31 -16.51 -3.96
CA ARG A 402 1.29 -15.59 -2.82
C ARG A 402 2.19 -14.38 -3.08
N MET A 403 1.72 -13.17 -2.74
CA MET A 403 2.47 -11.94 -2.97
C MET A 403 3.51 -11.68 -1.89
N ASN A 404 3.14 -11.82 -0.62
CA ASN A 404 4.02 -11.53 0.52
C ASN A 404 3.83 -12.53 1.65
N VAL A 405 4.93 -12.86 2.32
CA VAL A 405 4.95 -13.60 3.59
C VAL A 405 5.51 -12.65 4.65
N PRO A 406 4.65 -12.03 5.48
CA PRO A 406 5.09 -11.10 6.51
C PRO A 406 6.18 -11.65 7.41
N SER A 407 7.05 -10.80 7.93
CA SER A 407 8.21 -11.15 8.76
C SER A 407 9.29 -11.97 8.06
N THR A 408 9.23 -12.11 6.73
CA THR A 408 10.28 -12.78 5.93
C THR A 408 10.90 -11.83 4.91
N VAL A 409 12.15 -12.09 4.58
CA VAL A 409 12.87 -11.41 3.51
C VAL A 409 13.36 -12.45 2.52
N GLY A 410 13.01 -12.29 1.25
CA GLY A 410 13.43 -13.24 0.23
C GLY A 410 12.86 -12.94 -1.16
N PRO A 411 13.39 -13.60 -2.20
CA PRO A 411 13.02 -13.34 -3.59
C PRO A 411 11.60 -13.81 -3.94
N HIS A 412 10.94 -14.54 -3.06
CA HIS A 412 9.54 -14.97 -3.23
C HIS A 412 8.55 -13.84 -2.93
N ASN A 413 8.92 -12.90 -2.03
CA ASN A 413 8.09 -11.76 -1.72
C ASN A 413 8.08 -10.74 -2.88
N TRP A 414 6.92 -10.14 -3.15
CA TRP A 414 6.71 -9.06 -4.13
C TRP A 414 7.02 -9.45 -5.58
N SER A 415 7.22 -10.74 -5.85
CA SER A 415 7.73 -11.25 -7.12
C SER A 415 6.65 -11.79 -8.07
N TRP A 416 5.46 -12.10 -7.56
CA TRP A 416 4.39 -12.65 -8.40
C TRP A 416 3.98 -11.68 -9.51
N ARG A 417 3.83 -12.21 -10.72
CA ARG A 417 3.40 -11.47 -11.92
C ARG A 417 2.34 -12.28 -12.64
N ALA A 418 1.26 -11.60 -13.06
CA ALA A 418 0.30 -12.20 -13.97
C ALA A 418 0.96 -12.46 -15.34
N ASN A 419 0.45 -13.45 -16.04
CA ASN A 419 0.73 -13.70 -17.46
C ASN A 419 -0.55 -13.47 -18.29
N ASP A 420 -0.47 -13.59 -19.62
CA ASP A 420 -1.61 -13.36 -20.49
C ASP A 420 -2.80 -14.30 -20.19
N ASP A 421 -2.53 -15.55 -19.80
CA ASP A 421 -3.59 -16.51 -19.41
C ASP A 421 -4.30 -16.08 -18.12
N HIS A 422 -3.55 -15.52 -17.16
CA HIS A 422 -4.11 -14.98 -15.93
C HIS A 422 -5.01 -13.74 -16.16
N MET A 423 -4.76 -12.98 -17.21
CA MET A 423 -5.60 -11.87 -17.61
C MET A 423 -6.86 -12.31 -18.40
N SER A 424 -7.12 -13.63 -18.45
CA SER A 424 -8.27 -14.19 -19.14
C SER A 424 -9.59 -13.71 -18.52
N ARG A 425 -10.57 -13.43 -19.38
CA ARG A 425 -11.84 -12.82 -18.95
C ARG A 425 -12.78 -13.79 -18.24
N GLU A 426 -12.58 -15.12 -18.34
CA GLU A 426 -13.56 -16.10 -17.86
C GLU A 426 -13.72 -16.06 -16.33
N ALA A 427 -12.62 -16.16 -15.59
CA ALA A 427 -12.66 -16.12 -14.11
C ALA A 427 -13.13 -14.76 -13.59
N ILE A 428 -12.66 -13.68 -14.22
CA ILE A 428 -13.03 -12.31 -13.84
C ILE A 428 -14.51 -12.05 -14.15
N ALA A 429 -15.00 -12.52 -15.31
CA ALA A 429 -16.42 -12.42 -15.68
C ALA A 429 -17.31 -13.21 -14.71
N TRP A 430 -16.92 -14.44 -14.36
CA TRP A 430 -17.63 -15.22 -13.34
C TRP A 430 -17.72 -14.44 -12.00
N PHE A 431 -16.60 -13.89 -11.54
CA PHE A 431 -16.57 -13.11 -10.29
C PHE A 431 -17.50 -11.90 -10.38
N GLY A 432 -17.50 -11.18 -11.50
CA GLY A 432 -18.39 -10.04 -11.76
C GLY A 432 -19.87 -10.43 -11.84
N GLU A 433 -20.22 -11.55 -12.47
CA GLU A 433 -21.58 -12.08 -12.52
C GLU A 433 -22.10 -12.42 -11.13
N VAL A 434 -21.28 -13.09 -10.29
CA VAL A 434 -21.65 -13.38 -8.89
C VAL A 434 -21.77 -12.08 -8.09
N ALA A 435 -20.86 -11.11 -8.27
CA ALA A 435 -20.96 -9.80 -7.62
C ALA A 435 -22.30 -9.10 -7.94
N LYS A 436 -22.66 -9.07 -9.22
CA LYS A 436 -23.92 -8.50 -9.70
C LYS A 436 -25.14 -9.22 -9.13
N ALA A 437 -25.12 -10.56 -9.04
CA ALA A 437 -26.20 -11.35 -8.45
C ALA A 437 -26.44 -10.99 -6.97
N HIS A 438 -25.41 -10.54 -6.25
CA HIS A 438 -25.49 -10.07 -4.86
C HIS A 438 -25.61 -8.54 -4.73
N GLY A 439 -26.00 -7.84 -5.80
CA GLY A 439 -26.25 -6.39 -5.79
C GLY A 439 -24.97 -5.55 -5.64
N ARG A 440 -23.83 -6.09 -6.03
CA ARG A 440 -22.56 -5.35 -6.11
C ARG A 440 -22.29 -4.90 -7.55
N ARG A 441 -21.57 -3.81 -7.64
CA ARG A 441 -21.21 -3.18 -8.90
C ARG A 441 -19.69 -3.10 -9.00
#